data_e97aef157c00d62b740cf260207e1a10
#
_entry.id   e97aef157c00d62b740cf260207e1a10
#
_cell.length_a   1.000
_cell.length_b   1.000
_cell.length_c   1.000
_cell.angle_alpha   90.00
_cell.angle_beta   90.00
_cell.angle_gamma   90.00
#
_symmetry.space_group_name_H-M   'P 1'
#
loop_
_entity.id
_entity.type
_entity.pdbx_description
1 polymer ?
#
loop_
_entity_poly.entity_id
_entity_poly.type
_entity_poly.pdbx_seq_one_letter_code
_entity_poly.pdbx_strand_id
1 'polypeptide(L)'
;MAGPARPAPEVAQTYATHCAACHGADRLGQTGPALIPEALARLKKDAAITTVTKGRVATQMPSFGERLSKEEIAGLADYIYQPLALTPTWGKDQIDATRSVMNDAPSLSKPTYPSDPLNLFVVVETGDHHVSILDGDTFTPLARFASRFALHGGPKFSPDGRFVFFMSRDGWVTKYDLWNLKVIGEVRAGLNARNIALSQDGKHVAVANYLPHTLVMLSAADLSVEKIIEAKDAKGTSSRVSAVYQAPPRNSFIVALKDVAEIWEVATDPNAPPVHEGFVHNYEKGMVEALPSSQGLFALRRIAVDDPLDDFFFDQSYRHLLGSSRDGRSAVVVNMHVGRPIATVAMPGLPHLGAGISFDHGGRRVMALPHLKEGRISVVDLTDWSVVKQIGTSGPGFFLRSHEGSRFIWADAMMGSTKDTISIIDKETLAVSHTLTPAPGKTAAHVEFDRYGKYALVSIWENDGALVVYDAETFTEVKRIPMSKPSGKYNVYNKIKFSEGTSH
;
A
#
# COMPACT_ATOMS: atom_id res chain seq x y z
N MET A 1 26.78 -14.94 22.60
CA MET A 1 26.50 -14.18 21.37
C MET A 1 27.28 -12.88 21.45
N ALA A 2 28.17 -12.63 20.49
CA ALA A 2 28.91 -11.36 20.44
C ALA A 2 27.91 -10.24 20.15
N GLY A 3 27.89 -9.20 20.96
CA GLY A 3 27.08 -8.00 20.72
C GLY A 3 27.48 -7.34 19.40
N PRO A 4 26.59 -6.49 18.80
CA PRO A 4 26.90 -5.78 17.56
C PRO A 4 28.22 -5.02 17.72
N ALA A 5 29.13 -5.19 16.76
CA ALA A 5 30.43 -4.52 16.75
C ALA A 5 30.20 -3.00 16.75
N ARG A 6 30.80 -2.29 17.69
CA ARG A 6 30.81 -0.82 17.67
C ARG A 6 31.49 -0.36 16.38
N PRO A 7 30.87 0.61 15.65
CA PRO A 7 31.52 1.19 14.47
C PRO A 7 32.86 1.81 14.85
N ALA A 8 33.80 1.81 13.92
CA ALA A 8 35.04 2.56 14.11
C ALA A 8 34.69 4.03 14.40
N PRO A 9 35.31 4.68 15.39
CA PRO A 9 35.00 6.07 15.78
C PRO A 9 34.98 7.05 14.61
N GLU A 10 35.78 6.80 13.63
CA GLU A 10 35.94 7.59 12.40
C GLU A 10 34.68 7.56 11.50
N VAL A 11 34.07 6.39 11.33
CA VAL A 11 32.84 6.22 10.51
C VAL A 11 31.64 6.86 11.17
N ALA A 12 31.53 6.74 12.51
CA ALA A 12 30.44 7.39 13.25
C ALA A 12 30.56 8.93 13.17
N GLN A 13 31.77 9.46 13.19
CA GLN A 13 32.04 10.89 13.02
C GLN A 13 31.72 11.36 11.60
N THR A 14 32.10 10.58 10.58
CA THR A 14 31.75 10.86 9.18
C THR A 14 30.24 10.89 8.98
N TYR A 15 29.51 9.93 9.57
CA TYR A 15 28.05 9.93 9.57
C TYR A 15 27.46 11.17 10.24
N ALA A 16 27.93 11.51 11.44
CA ALA A 16 27.47 12.67 12.18
C ALA A 16 27.64 13.97 11.40
N THR A 17 28.77 14.11 10.70
CA THR A 17 29.12 15.31 9.93
C THR A 17 28.31 15.43 8.64
N HIS A 18 28.08 14.35 7.91
CA HIS A 18 27.58 14.41 6.54
C HIS A 18 26.15 13.88 6.36
N CYS A 19 25.67 13.04 7.28
CA CYS A 19 24.41 12.30 7.09
C CYS A 19 23.35 12.65 8.15
N ALA A 20 23.78 12.89 9.40
CA ALA A 20 22.88 12.99 10.55
C ALA A 20 21.87 14.16 10.43
N ALA A 21 22.24 15.26 9.79
CA ALA A 21 21.34 16.42 9.60
C ALA A 21 20.03 16.06 8.86
N CYS A 22 20.10 15.07 7.94
CA CYS A 22 18.94 14.62 7.18
C CYS A 22 18.39 13.27 7.68
N HIS A 23 19.28 12.39 8.15
CA HIS A 23 18.91 11.00 8.48
C HIS A 23 18.81 10.73 9.99
N GLY A 24 18.95 11.76 10.83
CA GLY A 24 18.95 11.65 12.30
C GLY A 24 20.29 11.15 12.84
N ALA A 25 20.71 11.68 14.01
CA ALA A 25 21.93 11.23 14.70
C ALA A 25 21.82 9.76 15.14
N ASP A 26 20.61 9.29 15.40
CA ASP A 26 20.22 7.93 15.76
C ASP A 26 19.94 7.03 14.55
N ARG A 27 20.08 7.54 13.35
CA ARG A 27 19.74 6.91 12.06
C ARG A 27 18.23 6.61 11.86
N LEU A 28 17.35 7.18 12.68
CA LEU A 28 15.92 6.93 12.60
C LEU A 28 15.18 7.80 11.57
N GLY A 29 15.91 8.62 10.82
CA GLY A 29 15.38 9.51 9.79
C GLY A 29 14.86 10.85 10.35
N GLN A 30 14.83 11.86 9.50
CA GLN A 30 14.23 13.18 9.71
C GLN A 30 13.64 13.68 8.39
N THR A 31 14.32 14.56 7.67
CA THR A 31 13.96 14.96 6.30
C THR A 31 14.31 13.88 5.27
N GLY A 32 15.32 13.05 5.55
CA GLY A 32 15.65 11.82 4.84
C GLY A 32 15.13 10.58 5.57
N PRO A 33 15.06 9.42 4.89
CA PRO A 33 14.57 8.18 5.47
C PRO A 33 15.49 7.65 6.58
N ALA A 34 14.94 6.73 7.40
CA ALA A 34 15.74 5.99 8.37
C ALA A 34 16.83 5.13 7.66
N LEU A 35 18.04 5.14 8.21
CA LEU A 35 19.20 4.38 7.73
C LEU A 35 19.54 3.23 8.71
N ILE A 36 18.62 2.29 8.81
CA ILE A 36 18.71 1.07 9.62
C ILE A 36 18.37 -0.15 8.76
N PRO A 37 18.84 -1.35 9.10
CA PRO A 37 18.66 -2.55 8.27
C PRO A 37 17.21 -2.80 7.88
N GLU A 38 16.27 -2.59 8.79
CA GLU A 38 14.84 -2.82 8.59
C GLU A 38 14.26 -1.89 7.52
N ALA A 39 14.69 -0.62 7.51
CA ALA A 39 14.28 0.36 6.49
C ALA A 39 15.00 0.13 5.16
N LEU A 40 16.24 -0.37 5.21
CA LEU A 40 17.11 -0.60 4.05
C LEU A 40 16.92 -2.00 3.42
N ALA A 41 16.05 -2.85 3.94
CA ALA A 41 15.90 -4.25 3.52
C ALA A 41 15.69 -4.47 2.00
N ARG A 42 15.21 -3.45 1.28
CA ARG A 42 15.02 -3.48 -0.18
C ARG A 42 16.14 -2.82 -0.99
N LEU A 43 17.02 -2.10 -0.34
CA LEU A 43 18.17 -1.47 -0.96
C LEU A 43 19.38 -2.38 -0.75
N LYS A 44 19.94 -2.91 -1.83
CA LYS A 44 21.19 -3.67 -1.73
C LYS A 44 22.33 -2.74 -1.36
N LYS A 45 23.33 -3.25 -0.61
CA LYS A 45 24.45 -2.45 -0.13
C LYS A 45 25.22 -1.74 -1.26
N ASP A 46 25.45 -2.42 -2.40
CA ASP A 46 26.09 -1.80 -3.56
C ASP A 46 25.28 -0.63 -4.15
N ALA A 47 23.95 -0.77 -4.14
CA ALA A 47 23.05 0.32 -4.55
C ALA A 47 23.07 1.48 -3.54
N ALA A 48 23.25 1.22 -2.25
CA ALA A 48 23.45 2.24 -1.23
C ALA A 48 24.77 2.99 -1.45
N ILE A 49 25.88 2.28 -1.71
CA ILE A 49 27.18 2.86 -2.06
C ILE A 49 27.03 3.78 -3.28
N THR A 50 26.37 3.30 -4.34
CA THR A 50 26.09 4.11 -5.54
C THR A 50 25.28 5.35 -5.22
N THR A 51 24.27 5.23 -4.36
CA THR A 51 23.43 6.36 -3.94
C THR A 51 24.22 7.40 -3.15
N VAL A 52 25.08 6.99 -2.23
CA VAL A 52 25.94 7.93 -1.48
C VAL A 52 26.93 8.59 -2.43
N THR A 53 27.56 7.83 -3.34
CA THR A 53 28.53 8.35 -4.29
C THR A 53 27.95 9.38 -5.24
N LYS A 54 26.79 9.09 -5.85
CA LYS A 54 26.21 9.89 -6.96
C LYS A 54 25.10 10.84 -6.51
N GLY A 55 24.65 10.74 -5.27
CA GLY A 55 23.42 11.38 -4.81
C GLY A 55 22.18 10.75 -5.44
N ARG A 56 21.06 11.37 -5.27
CA ARG A 56 19.79 10.94 -5.84
C ARG A 56 19.12 12.09 -6.56
N VAL A 57 19.05 11.98 -7.89
CA VAL A 57 18.46 12.99 -8.76
C VAL A 57 17.03 13.32 -8.28
N ALA A 58 16.69 14.60 -8.33
CA ALA A 58 15.39 15.15 -7.91
C ALA A 58 15.05 14.92 -6.43
N THR A 59 16.04 14.71 -5.57
CA THR A 59 15.88 14.68 -4.11
C THR A 59 16.90 15.59 -3.43
N GLN A 60 16.75 15.80 -2.11
CA GLN A 60 17.72 16.55 -1.32
C GLN A 60 18.99 15.75 -0.97
N MET A 61 19.11 14.49 -1.40
CA MET A 61 20.29 13.65 -1.17
C MET A 61 21.43 14.06 -2.14
N PRO A 62 22.46 14.77 -1.66
CA PRO A 62 23.56 15.21 -2.52
C PRO A 62 24.52 14.06 -2.86
N SER A 63 25.36 14.28 -3.86
CA SER A 63 26.51 13.44 -4.15
C SER A 63 27.64 13.68 -3.12
N PHE A 64 28.24 12.58 -2.65
CA PHE A 64 29.41 12.63 -1.76
C PHE A 64 30.69 12.09 -2.41
N GLY A 65 30.63 11.60 -3.66
CA GLY A 65 31.76 10.98 -4.34
C GLY A 65 32.99 11.88 -4.55
N GLU A 66 32.80 13.21 -4.52
CA GLU A 66 33.90 14.18 -4.59
C GLU A 66 34.40 14.66 -3.20
N ARG A 67 33.64 14.32 -2.14
CA ARG A 67 33.89 14.79 -0.76
C ARG A 67 34.42 13.69 0.16
N LEU A 68 34.10 12.45 -0.15
CA LEU A 68 34.44 11.27 0.63
C LEU A 68 35.18 10.27 -0.26
N SER A 69 36.19 9.59 0.30
CA SER A 69 36.88 8.51 -0.35
C SER A 69 35.97 7.28 -0.55
N LYS A 70 36.38 6.36 -1.40
CA LYS A 70 35.65 5.11 -1.61
C LYS A 70 35.57 4.28 -0.33
N GLU A 71 36.61 4.30 0.47
CA GLU A 71 36.74 3.61 1.76
C GLU A 71 35.78 4.20 2.79
N GLU A 72 35.66 5.52 2.89
CA GLU A 72 34.70 6.18 3.77
C GLU A 72 33.27 5.89 3.35
N ILE A 73 32.95 5.92 2.05
CA ILE A 73 31.61 5.58 1.53
C ILE A 73 31.28 4.10 1.79
N ALA A 74 32.23 3.19 1.61
CA ALA A 74 32.04 1.78 1.94
C ALA A 74 31.82 1.58 3.44
N GLY A 75 32.61 2.26 4.29
CA GLY A 75 32.45 2.25 5.74
C GLY A 75 31.08 2.80 6.17
N LEU A 76 30.62 3.89 5.59
CA LEU A 76 29.26 4.43 5.82
C LEU A 76 28.17 3.43 5.41
N ALA A 77 28.34 2.75 4.26
CA ALA A 77 27.43 1.70 3.86
C ALA A 77 27.42 0.55 4.86
N ASP A 78 28.59 0.10 5.36
CA ASP A 78 28.67 -0.89 6.42
C ASP A 78 27.94 -0.43 7.69
N TYR A 79 28.16 0.80 8.08
CA TYR A 79 27.57 1.38 9.30
C TYR A 79 26.04 1.43 9.26
N ILE A 80 25.44 1.87 8.16
CA ILE A 80 23.99 2.00 8.06
C ILE A 80 23.27 0.63 7.98
N TYR A 81 23.99 -0.45 7.60
CA TYR A 81 23.46 -1.82 7.63
C TYR A 81 23.75 -2.55 8.94
N GLN A 82 24.44 -1.94 9.89
CA GLN A 82 24.59 -2.52 11.24
C GLN A 82 23.29 -2.33 12.03
N PRO A 83 22.79 -3.38 12.71
CA PRO A 83 21.66 -3.26 13.64
C PRO A 83 21.95 -2.19 14.71
N LEU A 84 20.89 -1.53 15.18
CA LEU A 84 20.99 -0.68 16.35
C LEU A 84 21.22 -1.55 17.60
N ALA A 85 21.93 -1.00 18.58
CA ALA A 85 22.16 -1.69 19.85
C ALA A 85 20.87 -2.02 20.61
N LEU A 86 19.86 -1.16 20.45
CA LEU A 86 18.52 -1.34 20.98
C LEU A 86 17.52 -1.22 19.82
N THR A 87 16.50 -2.06 19.84
CA THR A 87 15.35 -1.91 18.92
C THR A 87 14.69 -0.56 19.17
N PRO A 88 14.55 0.29 18.14
CA PRO A 88 13.99 1.61 18.35
C PRO A 88 12.51 1.52 18.75
N THR A 89 12.15 2.33 19.72
CA THR A 89 10.77 2.54 20.11
C THR A 89 10.18 3.75 19.38
N TRP A 90 8.91 3.68 19.02
CA TRP A 90 8.18 4.78 18.42
C TRP A 90 6.75 4.71 18.95
N GLY A 91 6.56 5.29 20.13
CA GLY A 91 5.30 5.31 20.85
C GLY A 91 4.54 6.63 20.68
N LYS A 92 3.53 6.82 21.52
CA LYS A 92 2.64 7.99 21.46
C LYS A 92 3.40 9.31 21.51
N ASP A 93 4.36 9.44 22.43
CA ASP A 93 5.10 10.70 22.63
C ASP A 93 5.92 11.07 21.39
N GLN A 94 6.58 10.08 20.73
CA GLN A 94 7.34 10.30 19.51
C GLN A 94 6.41 10.63 18.34
N ILE A 95 5.26 9.98 18.25
CA ILE A 95 4.25 10.25 17.20
C ILE A 95 3.71 11.68 17.40
N ASP A 96 3.27 12.03 18.60
CA ASP A 96 2.72 13.36 18.91
C ASP A 96 3.73 14.48 18.65
N ALA A 97 5.02 14.25 18.96
CA ALA A 97 6.09 15.21 18.70
C ALA A 97 6.31 15.52 17.21
N THR A 98 5.88 14.63 16.33
CA THR A 98 5.98 14.83 14.87
C THR A 98 4.71 15.36 14.23
N ARG A 99 3.61 15.40 15.00
CA ARG A 99 2.30 15.84 14.47
C ARG A 99 2.31 17.34 14.19
N SER A 100 1.98 17.66 12.97
CA SER A 100 1.88 19.03 12.48
C SER A 100 0.53 19.24 11.81
N VAL A 101 -0.26 20.18 12.31
CA VAL A 101 -1.46 20.69 11.65
C VAL A 101 -1.06 21.96 10.94
N MET A 102 -1.00 21.93 9.62
CA MET A 102 -0.47 23.03 8.81
C MET A 102 -1.55 24.05 8.45
N ASN A 103 -2.77 23.57 8.25
CA ASN A 103 -3.90 24.39 7.87
C ASN A 103 -5.17 23.79 8.46
N ASP A 104 -6.03 24.62 9.01
CA ASP A 104 -7.39 24.21 9.28
C ASP A 104 -8.11 24.00 7.93
N ALA A 105 -8.79 22.86 7.78
CA ALA A 105 -9.61 22.64 6.60
C ALA A 105 -10.73 23.67 6.58
N PRO A 106 -10.76 24.57 5.60
CA PRO A 106 -11.82 25.60 5.56
C PRO A 106 -13.19 24.94 5.43
N SER A 107 -14.20 25.56 6.00
CA SER A 107 -15.59 25.13 5.85
C SER A 107 -16.08 25.45 4.43
N LEU A 108 -15.60 24.68 3.45
CA LEU A 108 -15.99 24.84 2.05
C LEU A 108 -17.25 24.03 1.77
N SER A 109 -18.20 24.65 1.09
CA SER A 109 -19.41 23.97 0.57
C SER A 109 -19.17 23.34 -0.82
N LYS A 110 -18.09 23.73 -1.50
CA LYS A 110 -17.69 23.25 -2.85
C LYS A 110 -16.19 23.42 -3.06
N PRO A 111 -15.60 22.68 -4.02
CA PRO A 111 -14.21 22.86 -4.41
C PRO A 111 -13.86 24.27 -4.89
N THR A 112 -12.60 24.66 -4.80
CA THR A 112 -12.07 25.96 -5.27
C THR A 112 -11.82 26.02 -6.78
N TYR A 113 -12.08 24.92 -7.49
CA TYR A 113 -11.91 24.74 -8.94
C TYR A 113 -13.23 24.25 -9.58
N PRO A 114 -13.41 24.39 -10.91
CA PRO A 114 -14.67 24.04 -11.58
C PRO A 114 -14.81 22.56 -11.95
N SER A 115 -13.71 21.77 -11.88
CA SER A 115 -13.69 20.35 -12.26
C SER A 115 -14.58 19.49 -11.35
N ASP A 116 -15.04 18.34 -11.86
CA ASP A 116 -15.72 17.33 -11.05
C ASP A 116 -14.77 16.72 -9.99
N PRO A 117 -15.00 16.96 -8.68
CA PRO A 117 -14.11 16.49 -7.63
C PRO A 117 -14.05 14.97 -7.53
N LEU A 118 -15.06 14.26 -8.03
CA LEU A 118 -15.06 12.80 -8.05
C LEU A 118 -14.33 12.22 -9.27
N ASN A 119 -14.10 13.01 -10.33
CA ASN A 119 -13.31 12.57 -11.48
C ASN A 119 -11.85 13.07 -11.44
N LEU A 120 -11.33 13.43 -10.28
CA LEU A 120 -9.93 13.77 -10.15
C LEU A 120 -9.05 12.51 -10.15
N PHE A 121 -7.83 12.67 -10.67
CA PHE A 121 -6.76 11.69 -10.48
C PHE A 121 -5.71 12.23 -9.52
N VAL A 122 -5.39 11.42 -8.52
CA VAL A 122 -4.25 11.63 -7.63
C VAL A 122 -3.10 10.80 -8.17
N VAL A 123 -2.04 11.46 -8.65
CA VAL A 123 -0.88 10.80 -9.28
C VAL A 123 0.34 10.93 -8.39
N VAL A 124 0.93 9.81 -8.00
CA VAL A 124 2.15 9.75 -7.19
C VAL A 124 3.36 9.70 -8.12
N GLU A 125 4.21 10.71 -8.05
CA GLU A 125 5.45 10.82 -8.82
C GLU A 125 6.65 10.47 -7.91
N THR A 126 7.10 9.21 -7.96
CA THR A 126 8.21 8.76 -7.09
C THR A 126 9.60 9.18 -7.61
N GLY A 127 9.69 9.68 -8.83
CA GLY A 127 10.96 10.13 -9.41
C GLY A 127 11.55 11.34 -8.70
N ASP A 128 10.70 12.26 -8.30
CA ASP A 128 11.08 13.51 -7.63
C ASP A 128 10.28 13.80 -6.35
N HIS A 129 9.55 12.77 -5.84
CA HIS A 129 8.75 12.86 -4.60
C HIS A 129 7.70 13.96 -4.62
N HIS A 130 6.84 13.93 -5.63
CA HIS A 130 5.67 14.81 -5.73
C HIS A 130 4.37 14.02 -5.87
N VAL A 131 3.28 14.72 -5.67
CA VAL A 131 1.94 14.28 -6.02
C VAL A 131 1.32 15.34 -6.91
N SER A 132 0.75 14.91 -8.04
CA SER A 132 -0.04 15.76 -8.94
C SER A 132 -1.52 15.42 -8.82
N ILE A 133 -2.36 16.46 -8.80
CA ILE A 133 -3.80 16.35 -8.88
C ILE A 133 -4.20 16.76 -10.30
N LEU A 134 -4.84 15.85 -11.03
CA LEU A 134 -5.30 16.10 -12.39
C LEU A 134 -6.83 16.14 -12.44
N ASP A 135 -7.35 17.04 -13.26
CA ASP A 135 -8.71 17.01 -13.75
C ASP A 135 -8.92 15.79 -14.65
N GLY A 136 -9.89 14.95 -14.35
CA GLY A 136 -10.12 13.70 -15.10
C GLY A 136 -10.88 13.86 -16.41
N ASP A 137 -11.48 15.04 -16.66
CA ASP A 137 -12.18 15.33 -17.92
C ASP A 137 -11.21 15.91 -18.96
N THR A 138 -10.29 16.77 -18.53
CA THR A 138 -9.36 17.49 -19.40
C THR A 138 -7.93 16.96 -19.34
N PHE A 139 -7.60 16.15 -18.31
CA PHE A 139 -6.25 15.66 -18.01
C PHE A 139 -5.24 16.80 -17.85
N THR A 140 -5.68 17.91 -17.24
CA THR A 140 -4.81 19.04 -16.93
C THR A 140 -4.47 19.07 -15.45
N PRO A 141 -3.23 19.42 -15.07
CA PRO A 141 -2.84 19.56 -13.67
C PRO A 141 -3.61 20.71 -13.00
N LEU A 142 -4.21 20.42 -11.84
CA LEU A 142 -4.83 21.43 -10.95
C LEU A 142 -3.85 21.85 -9.85
N ALA A 143 -3.05 20.90 -9.36
CA ALA A 143 -2.05 21.15 -8.34
C ALA A 143 -0.92 20.14 -8.45
N ARG A 144 0.26 20.51 -7.96
CA ARG A 144 1.41 19.63 -7.77
C ARG A 144 2.14 20.05 -6.50
N PHE A 145 2.41 19.11 -5.60
CA PHE A 145 3.05 19.41 -4.31
C PHE A 145 4.10 18.36 -3.95
N ALA A 146 5.11 18.77 -3.16
CA ALA A 146 6.13 17.87 -2.67
C ALA A 146 5.53 16.86 -1.67
N SER A 147 5.86 15.60 -1.81
CA SER A 147 5.44 14.52 -0.92
C SER A 147 6.58 14.06 -0.02
N ARG A 148 6.22 13.29 1.02
CA ARG A 148 7.19 12.55 1.80
C ARG A 148 7.87 11.48 0.94
N PHE A 149 9.05 11.03 1.38
CA PHE A 149 9.85 10.02 0.69
C PHE A 149 9.09 8.71 0.50
N ALA A 150 9.18 8.12 -0.69
CA ALA A 150 8.67 6.79 -1.02
C ALA A 150 7.23 6.53 -0.55
N LEU A 151 6.29 7.31 -1.07
CA LEU A 151 4.87 7.01 -0.88
C LEU A 151 4.55 5.58 -1.34
N HIS A 152 3.75 4.86 -0.56
CA HIS A 152 3.47 3.45 -0.76
C HIS A 152 2.06 3.04 -0.30
N GLY A 153 1.52 1.99 -0.92
CA GLY A 153 0.27 1.37 -0.52
C GLY A 153 -1.00 2.05 -1.04
N GLY A 154 -0.87 2.97 -1.98
CA GLY A 154 -1.97 3.75 -2.55
C GLY A 154 -2.61 4.73 -1.55
N PRO A 155 -3.04 5.90 -1.98
CA PRO A 155 -3.76 6.86 -1.14
C PRO A 155 -5.13 6.31 -0.74
N LYS A 156 -5.65 6.78 0.40
CA LYS A 156 -6.98 6.46 0.90
C LYS A 156 -7.82 7.73 0.95
N PHE A 157 -9.05 7.64 0.48
CA PHE A 157 -9.95 8.77 0.33
C PHE A 157 -11.05 8.74 1.39
N SER A 158 -11.43 9.93 1.89
CA SER A 158 -12.63 10.05 2.72
C SER A 158 -13.88 9.66 1.91
N PRO A 159 -14.97 9.21 2.57
CA PRO A 159 -16.17 8.73 1.88
C PRO A 159 -16.84 9.76 0.95
N ASP A 160 -16.63 11.05 1.23
CA ASP A 160 -17.10 12.18 0.40
C ASP A 160 -16.12 12.56 -0.73
N GLY A 161 -14.94 11.91 -0.80
CA GLY A 161 -13.89 12.20 -1.78
C GLY A 161 -13.14 13.51 -1.54
N ARG A 162 -13.35 14.20 -0.42
CA ARG A 162 -12.70 15.49 -0.13
C ARG A 162 -11.27 15.33 0.37
N PHE A 163 -11.05 14.45 1.33
CA PHE A 163 -9.73 14.26 1.92
C PHE A 163 -9.05 13.03 1.37
N VAL A 164 -7.74 13.14 1.13
CA VAL A 164 -6.90 12.02 0.76
C VAL A 164 -5.75 11.89 1.75
N PHE A 165 -5.45 10.64 2.11
CA PHE A 165 -4.39 10.27 3.05
C PHE A 165 -3.32 9.50 2.30
N PHE A 166 -2.07 9.95 2.42
CA PHE A 166 -0.89 9.30 1.87
C PHE A 166 -0.06 8.71 2.99
N MET A 167 0.62 7.61 2.72
CA MET A 167 1.59 7.02 3.63
C MET A 167 2.93 6.86 2.93
N SER A 168 4.00 7.22 3.63
CA SER A 168 5.36 6.97 3.18
C SER A 168 5.97 5.75 3.87
N ARG A 169 6.97 5.15 3.24
CA ARG A 169 7.67 3.99 3.79
C ARG A 169 8.36 4.25 5.13
N ASP A 170 8.75 5.47 5.41
CA ASP A 170 9.36 5.90 6.67
C ASP A 170 8.33 6.38 7.71
N GLY A 171 7.06 5.98 7.51
CA GLY A 171 6.00 6.06 8.51
C GLY A 171 5.23 7.37 8.57
N TRP A 172 5.47 8.31 7.65
CA TRP A 172 4.69 9.53 7.59
C TRP A 172 3.32 9.30 6.99
N VAL A 173 2.31 9.89 7.60
CA VAL A 173 0.96 10.03 7.09
C VAL A 173 0.72 11.50 6.79
N THR A 174 0.34 11.81 5.55
CA THR A 174 -0.02 13.16 5.09
C THR A 174 -1.51 13.20 4.77
N LYS A 175 -2.24 14.16 5.34
CA LYS A 175 -3.64 14.47 5.02
C LYS A 175 -3.69 15.67 4.09
N TYR A 176 -4.40 15.54 2.97
CA TYR A 176 -4.55 16.57 1.95
C TYR A 176 -6.04 16.84 1.66
N ASP A 177 -6.40 18.12 1.56
CA ASP A 177 -7.77 18.56 1.18
C ASP A 177 -7.81 18.78 -0.34
N LEU A 178 -8.44 17.85 -1.05
CA LEU A 178 -8.62 17.94 -2.51
C LEU A 178 -9.48 19.13 -2.93
N TRP A 179 -10.45 19.57 -2.11
CA TRP A 179 -11.30 20.71 -2.46
C TRP A 179 -10.55 22.05 -2.38
N ASN A 180 -9.59 22.14 -1.46
CA ASN A 180 -8.79 23.34 -1.23
C ASN A 180 -7.38 23.25 -1.85
N LEU A 181 -7.00 22.08 -2.37
CA LEU A 181 -5.69 21.77 -2.95
C LEU A 181 -4.53 22.09 -1.99
N LYS A 182 -4.64 21.66 -0.72
CA LYS A 182 -3.66 21.95 0.34
C LYS A 182 -3.40 20.77 1.24
N VAL A 183 -2.16 20.65 1.71
CA VAL A 183 -1.80 19.78 2.84
C VAL A 183 -2.44 20.34 4.10
N ILE A 184 -3.15 19.49 4.84
CA ILE A 184 -3.84 19.85 6.09
C ILE A 184 -2.99 19.52 7.31
N GLY A 185 -2.30 18.38 7.28
CA GLY A 185 -1.45 17.98 8.38
C GLY A 185 -0.65 16.74 8.06
N GLU A 186 0.32 16.48 8.90
CA GLU A 186 1.20 15.33 8.82
C GLU A 186 1.53 14.79 10.20
N VAL A 187 1.80 13.48 10.27
CA VAL A 187 2.30 12.81 11.46
C VAL A 187 3.16 11.62 11.08
N ARG A 188 4.18 11.32 11.85
CA ARG A 188 5.00 10.13 11.67
C ARG A 188 4.54 9.03 12.63
N ALA A 189 3.75 8.08 12.13
CA ALA A 189 3.13 7.00 12.92
C ALA A 189 4.04 5.78 13.12
N GLY A 190 5.23 5.76 12.52
CA GLY A 190 6.20 4.68 12.64
C GLY A 190 7.54 5.02 12.00
N LEU A 191 8.48 4.07 12.05
CA LEU A 191 9.80 4.21 11.42
C LEU A 191 9.89 3.48 10.07
N ASN A 192 9.06 2.45 9.89
CA ASN A 192 8.89 1.73 8.63
C ASN A 192 7.45 1.24 8.56
N ALA A 193 6.66 1.87 7.70
CA ALA A 193 5.25 1.51 7.51
C ALA A 193 5.03 0.76 6.19
N ARG A 194 3.99 -0.08 6.16
CA ARG A 194 3.63 -0.89 4.99
C ARG A 194 2.52 -0.27 4.18
N ASN A 195 1.39 0.02 4.79
CA ASN A 195 0.25 0.70 4.19
C ASN A 195 -0.68 1.28 5.27
N ILE A 196 -1.68 2.03 4.82
CA ILE A 196 -2.75 2.57 5.66
C ILE A 196 -4.11 2.13 5.15
N ALA A 197 -5.10 2.21 6.05
CA ALA A 197 -6.52 2.11 5.71
C ALA A 197 -7.30 3.23 6.39
N LEU A 198 -8.39 3.67 5.77
CA LEU A 198 -9.35 4.61 6.34
C LEU A 198 -10.63 3.86 6.68
N SER A 199 -11.25 4.14 7.83
CA SER A 199 -12.52 3.52 8.22
C SER A 199 -13.65 3.92 7.28
N GLN A 200 -14.71 3.10 7.23
CA GLN A 200 -15.89 3.33 6.39
C GLN A 200 -16.56 4.69 6.64
N ASP A 201 -16.59 5.12 7.90
CA ASP A 201 -17.16 6.40 8.31
C ASP A 201 -16.17 7.59 8.14
N GLY A 202 -14.96 7.34 7.68
CA GLY A 202 -13.93 8.34 7.46
C GLY A 202 -13.29 8.92 8.71
N LYS A 203 -13.51 8.31 9.91
CA LYS A 203 -13.06 8.90 11.17
C LYS A 203 -11.70 8.40 11.65
N HIS A 204 -11.28 7.20 11.27
CA HIS A 204 -10.10 6.53 11.78
C HIS A 204 -9.15 6.13 10.67
N VAL A 205 -7.86 6.37 10.87
CA VAL A 205 -6.79 5.90 9.98
C VAL A 205 -5.97 4.83 10.71
N ALA A 206 -5.90 3.63 10.15
CA ALA A 206 -5.05 2.56 10.63
C ALA A 206 -3.73 2.54 9.87
N VAL A 207 -2.60 2.53 10.59
CA VAL A 207 -1.24 2.50 10.01
C VAL A 207 -0.57 1.18 10.37
N ALA A 208 -0.25 0.37 9.35
CA ALA A 208 0.43 -0.91 9.49
C ALA A 208 1.94 -0.70 9.51
N ASN A 209 2.60 -0.98 10.63
CA ASN A 209 4.03 -0.77 10.79
C ASN A 209 4.84 -2.07 10.74
N TYR A 210 5.98 -2.01 10.05
CA TYR A 210 7.05 -3.00 10.14
C TYR A 210 8.00 -2.69 11.29
N LEU A 211 8.13 -1.40 11.65
CA LEU A 211 8.97 -0.94 12.75
C LEU A 211 8.38 0.34 13.37
N PRO A 212 8.11 0.34 14.66
CA PRO A 212 7.98 -0.84 15.52
C PRO A 212 6.86 -1.77 15.05
N HIS A 213 6.78 -2.99 15.58
CA HIS A 213 5.73 -3.95 15.27
C HIS A 213 4.41 -3.50 15.90
N THR A 214 3.72 -2.58 15.25
CA THR A 214 2.49 -1.96 15.77
C THR A 214 1.48 -1.72 14.65
N LEU A 215 0.22 -1.68 15.05
CA LEU A 215 -0.87 -1.08 14.31
C LEU A 215 -1.26 0.20 15.05
N VAL A 216 -1.10 1.35 14.41
CA VAL A 216 -1.42 2.65 15.00
C VAL A 216 -2.74 3.16 14.47
N MET A 217 -3.67 3.51 15.35
CA MET A 217 -4.93 4.16 15.05
C MET A 217 -4.80 5.66 15.26
N LEU A 218 -5.12 6.43 14.23
CA LEU A 218 -5.12 7.88 14.25
C LEU A 218 -6.53 8.40 13.98
N SER A 219 -6.88 9.50 14.61
CA SER A 219 -8.05 10.30 14.24
C SER A 219 -7.86 10.85 12.81
N ALA A 220 -8.79 10.59 11.91
CA ALA A 220 -8.74 11.16 10.57
C ALA A 220 -9.00 12.68 10.57
N ALA A 221 -9.58 13.22 11.64
CA ALA A 221 -9.85 14.64 11.77
C ALA A 221 -8.57 15.47 11.86
N ASP A 222 -7.65 15.06 12.76
CA ASP A 222 -6.47 15.85 13.11
C ASP A 222 -5.17 15.05 13.21
N LEU A 223 -5.18 13.76 12.85
CA LEU A 223 -4.06 12.83 12.91
C LEU A 223 -3.50 12.58 14.33
N SER A 224 -4.29 12.86 15.38
CA SER A 224 -3.93 12.50 16.75
C SER A 224 -3.99 10.98 16.98
N VAL A 225 -3.16 10.47 17.90
CA VAL A 225 -3.12 9.05 18.23
C VAL A 225 -4.34 8.68 19.06
N GLU A 226 -5.16 7.75 18.57
CA GLU A 226 -6.30 7.18 19.30
C GLU A 226 -5.90 5.89 20.04
N LYS A 227 -5.14 4.99 19.37
CA LYS A 227 -4.69 3.72 19.95
C LYS A 227 -3.42 3.21 19.28
N ILE A 228 -2.56 2.59 20.03
CA ILE A 228 -1.43 1.80 19.53
C ILE A 228 -1.66 0.35 19.98
N ILE A 229 -1.70 -0.56 19.01
CA ILE A 229 -1.84 -1.99 19.24
C ILE A 229 -0.51 -2.65 18.91
N GLU A 230 0.14 -3.27 19.90
CA GLU A 230 1.34 -4.08 19.66
C GLU A 230 0.98 -5.29 18.81
N ALA A 231 1.70 -5.48 17.70
CA ALA A 231 1.48 -6.61 16.81
C ALA A 231 2.16 -7.87 17.37
N LYS A 232 1.40 -8.61 18.17
CA LYS A 232 1.79 -9.87 18.80
C LYS A 232 0.69 -10.91 18.59
N ASP A 233 1.06 -12.16 18.29
CA ASP A 233 0.10 -13.26 18.26
C ASP A 233 -0.48 -13.58 19.66
N ALA A 234 -1.39 -14.53 19.73
CA ALA A 234 -1.98 -14.97 20.99
C ALA A 234 -0.97 -15.57 21.99
N LYS A 235 0.23 -15.93 21.52
CA LYS A 235 1.33 -16.47 22.35
C LYS A 235 2.35 -15.38 22.75
N GLY A 236 2.14 -14.14 22.32
CA GLY A 236 3.03 -13.02 22.59
C GLY A 236 4.20 -12.88 21.59
N THR A 237 4.22 -13.65 20.50
CA THR A 237 5.25 -13.53 19.45
C THR A 237 5.04 -12.26 18.65
N SER A 238 6.04 -11.40 18.64
CA SER A 238 5.98 -10.12 17.92
C SER A 238 6.03 -10.31 16.39
N SER A 239 5.26 -9.53 15.66
CA SER A 239 5.16 -9.61 14.20
C SER A 239 5.09 -8.23 13.56
N ARG A 240 5.68 -8.09 12.38
CA ARG A 240 5.40 -6.99 11.47
C ARG A 240 3.95 -7.08 10.99
N VAL A 241 3.36 -5.94 10.65
CA VAL A 241 2.02 -5.90 10.05
C VAL A 241 2.16 -5.85 8.52
N SER A 242 1.81 -6.93 7.81
CA SER A 242 2.02 -7.05 6.37
C SER A 242 1.05 -6.22 5.54
N ALA A 243 -0.20 -6.09 5.96
CA ALA A 243 -1.23 -5.32 5.28
C ALA A 243 -2.36 -4.92 6.23
N VAL A 244 -3.01 -3.80 5.95
CA VAL A 244 -4.27 -3.39 6.58
C VAL A 244 -5.21 -2.83 5.51
N TYR A 245 -6.46 -3.31 5.48
CA TYR A 245 -7.50 -2.83 4.56
C TYR A 245 -8.81 -2.63 5.32
N GLN A 246 -9.60 -1.66 4.84
CA GLN A 246 -10.96 -1.51 5.34
C GLN A 246 -11.85 -2.64 4.83
N ALA A 247 -12.81 -3.03 5.65
CA ALA A 247 -13.89 -3.93 5.29
C ALA A 247 -15.24 -3.23 5.57
N PRO A 248 -15.74 -2.41 4.63
CA PRO A 248 -16.88 -1.53 4.85
C PRO A 248 -18.13 -2.23 5.40
N PRO A 249 -18.60 -3.37 4.83
CA PRO A 249 -19.80 -4.03 5.33
C PRO A 249 -19.63 -4.66 6.72
N ARG A 250 -18.39 -4.73 7.21
CA ARG A 250 -18.05 -5.30 8.51
C ARG A 250 -17.77 -4.24 9.57
N ASN A 251 -17.74 -2.96 9.20
CA ASN A 251 -17.30 -1.85 10.07
C ASN A 251 -15.99 -2.18 10.79
N SER A 252 -15.01 -2.65 10.04
CA SER A 252 -13.73 -3.08 10.62
C SER A 252 -12.56 -2.86 9.67
N PHE A 253 -11.36 -2.84 10.26
CA PHE A 253 -10.12 -3.05 9.54
C PHE A 253 -9.73 -4.52 9.60
N ILE A 254 -9.25 -5.06 8.49
CA ILE A 254 -8.66 -6.39 8.45
C ILE A 254 -7.14 -6.25 8.27
N VAL A 255 -6.41 -6.97 9.09
CA VAL A 255 -4.97 -6.83 9.26
C VAL A 255 -4.33 -8.21 9.13
N ALA A 256 -3.30 -8.33 8.31
CA ALA A 256 -2.49 -9.56 8.26
C ALA A 256 -1.15 -9.34 8.97
N LEU A 257 -0.75 -10.33 9.76
CA LEU A 257 0.54 -10.35 10.43
C LEU A 257 1.58 -11.08 9.55
N LYS A 258 2.75 -10.48 9.41
CA LYS A 258 3.76 -10.96 8.47
C LYS A 258 4.55 -12.18 8.96
N ASP A 259 4.81 -12.25 10.26
CA ASP A 259 5.75 -13.19 10.83
C ASP A 259 5.07 -14.28 11.66
N VAL A 260 3.78 -14.16 11.86
CA VAL A 260 2.91 -15.13 12.54
C VAL A 260 1.64 -15.39 11.74
N ALA A 261 1.08 -16.58 11.89
CA ALA A 261 -0.05 -17.04 11.09
C ALA A 261 -1.39 -16.57 11.68
N GLU A 262 -1.58 -15.25 11.76
CA GLU A 262 -2.82 -14.62 12.24
C GLU A 262 -3.27 -13.50 11.31
N ILE A 263 -4.59 -13.39 11.17
CA ILE A 263 -5.32 -12.24 10.64
C ILE A 263 -6.08 -11.61 11.81
N TRP A 264 -6.12 -10.30 11.85
CA TRP A 264 -6.90 -9.56 12.84
C TRP A 264 -8.08 -8.85 12.18
N GLU A 265 -9.20 -8.84 12.85
CA GLU A 265 -10.33 -7.97 12.57
C GLU A 265 -10.45 -6.96 13.71
N VAL A 266 -10.31 -5.68 13.39
CA VAL A 266 -10.30 -4.57 14.36
C VAL A 266 -11.53 -3.71 14.11
N ALA A 267 -12.47 -3.70 15.04
CA ALA A 267 -13.73 -2.98 14.90
C ALA A 267 -13.53 -1.47 14.81
N THR A 268 -14.28 -0.83 13.92
CA THR A 268 -14.37 0.65 13.81
C THR A 268 -15.71 1.17 14.34
N ASP A 269 -16.58 0.29 14.80
CA ASP A 269 -17.85 0.63 15.45
C ASP A 269 -17.65 0.73 16.96
N PRO A 270 -17.96 1.88 17.59
CA PRO A 270 -17.90 2.01 19.06
C PRO A 270 -18.88 1.09 19.79
N ASN A 271 -19.90 0.56 19.10
CA ASN A 271 -20.87 -0.38 19.64
C ASN A 271 -20.59 -1.84 19.24
N ALA A 272 -19.39 -2.13 18.75
CA ALA A 272 -19.03 -3.49 18.34
C ALA A 272 -19.25 -4.48 19.50
N PRO A 273 -19.85 -5.66 19.21
CA PRO A 273 -20.13 -6.66 20.23
C PRO A 273 -18.84 -7.19 20.87
N PRO A 274 -18.90 -7.75 22.08
CA PRO A 274 -17.74 -8.34 22.71
C PRO A 274 -17.13 -9.46 21.89
N VAL A 275 -15.82 -9.43 21.77
CA VAL A 275 -14.99 -10.49 21.21
C VAL A 275 -14.33 -11.21 22.38
N HIS A 276 -14.62 -12.48 22.57
CA HIS A 276 -14.06 -13.31 23.62
C HIS A 276 -12.83 -14.04 23.11
N GLU A 277 -11.77 -14.07 23.92
CA GLU A 277 -10.55 -14.84 23.64
C GLU A 277 -10.64 -16.19 24.36
N GLY A 278 -10.54 -17.30 23.60
CA GLY A 278 -10.56 -18.68 24.11
C GLY A 278 -11.90 -19.39 23.94
N PHE A 279 -11.95 -20.63 24.45
CA PHE A 279 -13.12 -21.49 24.43
C PHE A 279 -13.59 -21.77 25.87
N VAL A 280 -14.90 -21.77 26.10
CA VAL A 280 -15.47 -22.28 27.36
C VAL A 280 -15.29 -23.80 27.38
N HIS A 281 -14.47 -24.31 28.27
CA HIS A 281 -14.16 -25.72 28.36
C HIS A 281 -15.12 -26.52 29.28
N ASN A 282 -15.82 -25.85 30.21
CA ASN A 282 -16.74 -26.50 31.12
C ASN A 282 -18.02 -25.68 31.33
N TYR A 283 -19.16 -26.32 31.13
CA TYR A 283 -20.48 -25.77 31.47
C TYR A 283 -20.95 -26.42 32.76
N GLU A 284 -20.47 -25.94 33.91
CA GLU A 284 -21.08 -26.26 35.17
C GLU A 284 -22.12 -25.19 35.54
N LYS A 285 -23.31 -25.62 35.93
CA LYS A 285 -24.42 -24.77 36.29
C LYS A 285 -24.01 -23.86 37.46
N GLY A 286 -23.81 -22.56 37.19
CA GLY A 286 -23.42 -21.57 38.18
C GLY A 286 -21.95 -21.09 38.12
N MET A 287 -21.14 -21.66 37.24
CA MET A 287 -19.82 -21.09 36.90
C MET A 287 -19.95 -20.13 35.73
N VAL A 288 -19.54 -18.89 35.94
CA VAL A 288 -19.29 -17.93 34.83
C VAL A 288 -17.78 -17.90 34.62
N GLU A 289 -17.33 -18.57 33.59
CA GLU A 289 -15.95 -18.42 33.13
C GLU A 289 -15.81 -17.04 32.44
N ALA A 290 -15.17 -16.10 33.13
CA ALA A 290 -14.89 -14.78 32.59
C ALA A 290 -13.72 -14.88 31.60
N LEU A 291 -14.02 -15.13 30.33
CA LEU A 291 -13.01 -15.04 29.28
C LEU A 291 -12.59 -13.57 29.07
N PRO A 292 -11.30 -13.31 28.85
CA PRO A 292 -10.88 -12.00 28.42
C PRO A 292 -11.68 -11.58 27.19
N SER A 293 -12.22 -10.39 27.19
CA SER A 293 -12.98 -9.86 26.06
C SER A 293 -12.57 -8.44 25.73
N SER A 294 -12.57 -8.11 24.45
CA SER A 294 -12.50 -6.75 23.96
C SER A 294 -13.82 -6.37 23.29
N GLN A 295 -14.29 -5.13 23.51
CA GLN A 295 -15.56 -4.66 22.97
C GLN A 295 -15.48 -3.21 22.51
N GLY A 296 -16.41 -2.80 21.67
CA GLY A 296 -16.52 -1.43 21.18
C GLY A 296 -15.40 -1.05 20.21
N LEU A 297 -15.07 0.23 20.18
CA LEU A 297 -14.10 0.77 19.25
C LEU A 297 -12.73 0.10 19.41
N PHE A 298 -12.20 -0.37 18.28
CA PHE A 298 -10.94 -1.12 18.20
C PHE A 298 -10.92 -2.43 19.00
N ALA A 299 -12.09 -3.05 19.19
CA ALA A 299 -12.15 -4.44 19.62
C ALA A 299 -11.43 -5.33 18.62
N LEU A 300 -10.60 -6.25 19.11
CA LEU A 300 -9.72 -7.09 18.33
C LEU A 300 -10.22 -8.53 18.31
N ARG A 301 -10.51 -9.04 17.10
CA ARG A 301 -10.77 -10.47 16.85
C ARG A 301 -9.58 -11.09 16.14
N ARG A 302 -9.06 -12.19 16.69
CA ARG A 302 -7.96 -12.96 16.11
C ARG A 302 -8.49 -14.12 15.29
N ILE A 303 -7.93 -14.32 14.10
CA ILE A 303 -8.26 -15.41 13.19
C ILE A 303 -6.98 -16.14 12.85
N ALA A 304 -6.87 -17.39 13.29
CA ALA A 304 -5.74 -18.24 12.98
C ALA A 304 -5.80 -18.71 11.52
N VAL A 305 -4.66 -18.75 10.86
CA VAL A 305 -4.44 -19.31 9.52
C VAL A 305 -3.26 -20.27 9.58
N ASP A 306 -3.05 -21.07 8.53
CA ASP A 306 -1.99 -22.07 8.52
C ASP A 306 -0.60 -21.45 8.29
N ASP A 307 -0.53 -20.40 7.46
CA ASP A 307 0.69 -19.69 7.10
C ASP A 307 0.53 -18.18 7.20
N PRO A 308 1.60 -17.42 7.53
CA PRO A 308 1.57 -15.97 7.46
C PRO A 308 1.25 -15.45 6.07
N LEU A 309 0.37 -14.47 5.98
CA LEU A 309 -0.03 -13.86 4.72
C LEU A 309 0.80 -12.62 4.40
N ASP A 310 1.31 -12.56 3.17
CA ASP A 310 2.06 -11.38 2.70
C ASP A 310 1.13 -10.29 2.16
N ASP A 311 0.03 -10.69 1.54
CA ASP A 311 -0.98 -9.81 0.96
C ASP A 311 -2.32 -10.56 0.87
N PHE A 312 -3.42 -9.80 0.83
CA PHE A 312 -4.75 -10.37 0.72
C PHE A 312 -5.72 -9.39 0.06
N PHE A 313 -6.85 -9.91 -0.39
CA PHE A 313 -8.00 -9.12 -0.81
C PHE A 313 -9.31 -9.84 -0.49
N PHE A 314 -10.45 -9.21 -0.76
CA PHE A 314 -11.77 -9.72 -0.43
C PHE A 314 -12.56 -10.08 -1.68
N ASP A 315 -13.55 -10.99 -1.50
CA ASP A 315 -14.69 -11.00 -2.38
C ASP A 315 -15.51 -9.72 -2.18
N GLN A 316 -16.39 -9.36 -3.12
CA GLN A 316 -17.17 -8.13 -3.04
C GLN A 316 -18.13 -8.07 -1.85
N SER A 317 -18.49 -9.21 -1.26
CA SER A 317 -19.33 -9.28 -0.06
C SER A 317 -18.54 -9.04 1.23
N TYR A 318 -17.20 -9.01 1.16
CA TYR A 318 -16.29 -9.02 2.31
C TYR A 318 -16.55 -10.18 3.28
N ARG A 319 -17.17 -11.24 2.77
CA ARG A 319 -17.42 -12.48 3.52
C ARG A 319 -16.21 -13.39 3.48
N HIS A 320 -15.46 -13.35 2.38
CA HIS A 320 -14.26 -14.14 2.18
C HIS A 320 -13.04 -13.25 1.92
N LEU A 321 -11.94 -13.63 2.51
CA LEU A 321 -10.63 -13.07 2.28
C LEU A 321 -9.81 -14.12 1.53
N LEU A 322 -9.14 -13.70 0.45
CA LEU A 322 -8.15 -14.50 -0.23
C LEU A 322 -6.78 -13.97 0.16
N GLY A 323 -5.94 -14.82 0.76
CA GLY A 323 -4.59 -14.46 1.19
C GLY A 323 -3.54 -15.25 0.42
N SER A 324 -2.47 -14.59 -0.06
CA SER A 324 -1.37 -15.30 -0.70
C SER A 324 -0.45 -15.91 0.34
N SER A 325 -0.16 -17.22 0.15
CA SER A 325 0.84 -17.91 0.94
C SER A 325 2.24 -17.34 0.66
N ARG A 326 3.10 -17.37 1.68
CA ARG A 326 4.46 -16.83 1.59
C ARG A 326 5.35 -17.59 0.58
N ASP A 327 5.08 -18.86 0.36
CA ASP A 327 5.79 -19.68 -0.62
C ASP A 327 5.38 -19.36 -2.08
N GLY A 328 4.28 -18.60 -2.25
CA GLY A 328 3.80 -18.14 -3.55
C GLY A 328 3.22 -19.22 -4.44
N ARG A 329 2.79 -20.37 -3.87
CA ARG A 329 2.22 -21.51 -4.62
C ARG A 329 0.71 -21.58 -4.55
N SER A 330 0.10 -20.93 -3.56
CA SER A 330 -1.34 -21.01 -3.33
C SER A 330 -1.89 -19.71 -2.75
N ALA A 331 -3.22 -19.58 -2.85
CA ALA A 331 -3.99 -18.63 -2.06
C ALA A 331 -4.90 -19.41 -1.09
N VAL A 332 -4.95 -18.97 0.16
CA VAL A 332 -5.89 -19.48 1.14
C VAL A 332 -7.15 -18.62 1.13
N VAL A 333 -8.32 -19.27 1.21
CA VAL A 333 -9.61 -18.60 1.35
C VAL A 333 -10.04 -18.69 2.81
N VAL A 334 -10.23 -17.55 3.44
CA VAL A 334 -10.68 -17.45 4.83
C VAL A 334 -12.10 -16.93 4.86
N ASN A 335 -13.01 -17.68 5.49
CA ASN A 335 -14.34 -17.18 5.77
C ASN A 335 -14.29 -16.26 6.99
N MET A 336 -14.48 -14.96 6.75
CA MET A 336 -14.38 -13.92 7.77
C MET A 336 -15.53 -13.98 8.80
N HIS A 337 -16.66 -14.64 8.45
CA HIS A 337 -17.79 -14.77 9.36
C HIS A 337 -17.50 -15.81 10.46
N VAL A 338 -17.07 -16.99 10.07
CA VAL A 338 -16.70 -18.05 11.02
C VAL A 338 -15.26 -17.93 11.53
N GLY A 339 -14.41 -17.14 10.87
CA GLY A 339 -13.03 -16.87 11.29
C GLY A 339 -12.09 -18.06 11.11
N ARG A 340 -12.13 -18.73 9.96
CA ARG A 340 -11.21 -19.85 9.63
C ARG A 340 -11.02 -20.05 8.15
N PRO A 341 -9.91 -20.66 7.73
CA PRO A 341 -9.71 -21.14 6.35
C PRO A 341 -10.79 -22.14 5.95
N ILE A 342 -11.25 -22.06 4.69
CA ILE A 342 -12.26 -22.94 4.10
C ILE A 342 -11.80 -23.60 2.81
N ALA A 343 -10.84 -23.02 2.10
CA ALA A 343 -10.32 -23.56 0.85
C ALA A 343 -8.88 -23.10 0.62
N THR A 344 -8.17 -23.85 -0.22
CA THR A 344 -6.86 -23.47 -0.76
C THR A 344 -6.91 -23.59 -2.27
N VAL A 345 -6.54 -22.53 -2.96
CA VAL A 345 -6.51 -22.48 -4.43
C VAL A 345 -5.06 -22.57 -4.89
N ALA A 346 -4.75 -23.60 -5.68
CA ALA A 346 -3.40 -23.75 -6.24
C ALA A 346 -3.15 -22.68 -7.30
N MET A 347 -2.23 -21.76 -7.03
CA MET A 347 -1.85 -20.66 -7.91
C MET A 347 -0.34 -20.48 -7.89
N PRO A 348 0.41 -21.29 -8.64
CA PRO A 348 1.87 -21.14 -8.71
C PRO A 348 2.25 -19.81 -9.38
N GLY A 349 3.41 -19.27 -9.06
CA GLY A 349 3.90 -18.01 -9.66
C GLY A 349 3.67 -16.78 -8.81
N LEU A 350 3.37 -16.91 -7.52
CA LEU A 350 3.17 -15.85 -6.55
C LEU A 350 2.03 -14.89 -6.98
N PRO A 351 0.76 -15.25 -6.75
CA PRO A 351 -0.36 -14.38 -7.08
C PRO A 351 -0.30 -13.08 -6.24
N HIS A 352 -0.52 -11.95 -6.89
CA HIS A 352 -0.61 -10.64 -6.23
C HIS A 352 -2.07 -10.30 -5.95
N LEU A 353 -2.55 -10.69 -4.78
CA LEU A 353 -3.97 -10.59 -4.43
C LEU A 353 -4.44 -9.15 -4.27
N GLY A 354 -3.59 -8.28 -3.75
CA GLY A 354 -3.88 -6.86 -3.62
C GLY A 354 -4.18 -6.13 -4.94
N ALA A 355 -3.82 -6.70 -6.07
CA ALA A 355 -4.19 -6.20 -7.40
C ALA A 355 -5.34 -6.98 -8.03
N GLY A 356 -5.97 -7.91 -7.31
CA GLY A 356 -7.11 -8.68 -7.80
C GLY A 356 -8.32 -7.80 -8.11
N ILE A 357 -9.04 -8.15 -9.17
CA ILE A 357 -10.27 -7.47 -9.58
C ILE A 357 -11.40 -8.48 -9.76
N SER A 358 -12.61 -8.11 -9.34
CA SER A 358 -13.80 -8.95 -9.51
C SER A 358 -14.69 -8.43 -10.62
N PHE A 359 -15.33 -9.34 -11.35
CA PHE A 359 -16.29 -9.05 -12.42
C PHE A 359 -17.20 -10.24 -12.69
N ASP A 360 -18.25 -10.03 -13.48
CA ASP A 360 -19.13 -11.11 -13.92
C ASP A 360 -18.64 -11.75 -15.22
N HIS A 361 -18.58 -13.07 -15.27
CA HIS A 361 -18.24 -13.86 -16.45
C HIS A 361 -19.15 -15.06 -16.57
N GLY A 362 -19.91 -15.15 -17.67
CA GLY A 362 -20.81 -16.27 -17.94
C GLY A 362 -21.86 -16.53 -16.83
N GLY A 363 -22.34 -15.48 -16.18
CA GLY A 363 -23.30 -15.56 -15.06
C GLY A 363 -22.66 -15.97 -13.73
N ARG A 364 -21.34 -15.99 -13.63
CA ARG A 364 -20.58 -16.29 -12.41
C ARG A 364 -19.79 -15.08 -11.97
N ARG A 365 -19.67 -14.90 -10.67
CA ARG A 365 -18.78 -13.92 -10.09
C ARG A 365 -17.38 -14.48 -10.00
N VAL A 366 -16.42 -13.84 -10.68
CA VAL A 366 -15.02 -14.29 -10.74
C VAL A 366 -14.06 -13.20 -10.27
N MET A 367 -12.86 -13.61 -9.88
CA MET A 367 -11.75 -12.73 -9.57
C MET A 367 -10.55 -13.06 -10.46
N ALA A 368 -10.00 -12.05 -11.13
CA ALA A 368 -8.76 -12.16 -11.88
C ALA A 368 -7.57 -11.66 -11.06
N LEU A 369 -6.47 -12.41 -11.08
CA LEU A 369 -5.28 -12.22 -10.24
C LEU A 369 -4.01 -12.30 -11.09
N PRO A 370 -3.13 -11.27 -11.09
CA PRO A 370 -1.85 -11.34 -11.79
C PRO A 370 -0.83 -12.15 -10.99
N HIS A 371 0.17 -12.69 -11.66
CA HIS A 371 1.27 -13.42 -11.04
C HIS A 371 2.58 -12.65 -11.17
N LEU A 372 3.34 -12.55 -10.06
CA LEU A 372 4.58 -11.77 -9.99
C LEU A 372 5.79 -12.47 -10.61
N LYS A 373 5.74 -13.79 -10.77
CA LYS A 373 6.86 -14.61 -11.28
C LYS A 373 6.57 -15.26 -12.63
N GLU A 374 5.32 -15.24 -13.08
CA GLU A 374 4.89 -15.87 -14.33
C GLU A 374 4.03 -14.90 -15.15
N GLY A 375 4.19 -14.91 -16.48
CA GLY A 375 3.33 -14.17 -17.42
C GLY A 375 1.93 -14.79 -17.50
N ARG A 376 1.15 -14.64 -16.42
CA ARG A 376 -0.13 -15.32 -16.25
C ARG A 376 -1.09 -14.51 -15.40
N ILE A 377 -2.38 -14.66 -15.70
CA ILE A 377 -3.49 -14.22 -14.86
C ILE A 377 -4.34 -15.44 -14.57
N SER A 378 -4.64 -15.71 -13.30
CA SER A 378 -5.62 -16.72 -12.89
C SER A 378 -6.99 -16.09 -12.69
N VAL A 379 -8.03 -16.68 -13.26
CA VAL A 379 -9.43 -16.31 -13.05
C VAL A 379 -10.06 -17.38 -12.17
N VAL A 380 -10.54 -16.99 -10.98
CA VAL A 380 -11.09 -17.87 -9.96
C VAL A 380 -12.57 -17.59 -9.77
N ASP A 381 -13.40 -18.63 -9.74
CA ASP A 381 -14.82 -18.55 -9.38
C ASP A 381 -14.94 -18.28 -7.89
N LEU A 382 -15.68 -17.25 -7.49
CA LEU A 382 -15.85 -16.86 -6.09
C LEU A 382 -16.93 -17.68 -5.34
N THR A 383 -17.57 -18.64 -6.03
CA THR A 383 -18.59 -19.52 -5.43
C THR A 383 -17.97 -20.82 -4.91
N ASP A 384 -17.13 -21.45 -5.74
CA ASP A 384 -16.55 -22.77 -5.45
C ASP A 384 -15.02 -22.76 -5.37
N TRP A 385 -14.39 -21.60 -5.62
CA TRP A 385 -12.94 -21.35 -5.58
C TRP A 385 -12.15 -22.13 -6.64
N SER A 386 -12.82 -22.62 -7.67
CA SER A 386 -12.17 -23.28 -8.80
C SER A 386 -11.48 -22.27 -9.71
N VAL A 387 -10.36 -22.68 -10.33
CA VAL A 387 -9.69 -21.89 -11.36
C VAL A 387 -10.46 -22.07 -12.68
N VAL A 388 -11.20 -21.04 -13.07
CA VAL A 388 -12.00 -21.03 -14.32
C VAL A 388 -11.09 -21.03 -15.54
N LYS A 389 -10.05 -20.18 -15.50
CA LYS A 389 -9.09 -20.02 -16.60
C LYS A 389 -7.75 -19.47 -16.12
N GLN A 390 -6.71 -19.87 -16.83
CA GLN A 390 -5.40 -19.23 -16.76
C GLN A 390 -5.12 -18.57 -18.11
N ILE A 391 -4.86 -17.25 -18.10
CA ILE A 391 -4.64 -16.44 -19.29
C ILE A 391 -3.16 -16.13 -19.37
N GLY A 392 -2.49 -16.54 -20.46
CA GLY A 392 -1.11 -16.18 -20.73
C GLY A 392 -1.01 -14.69 -21.09
N THR A 393 -0.05 -13.98 -20.52
CA THR A 393 0.25 -12.56 -20.80
C THR A 393 1.67 -12.42 -21.32
N SER A 394 2.04 -11.22 -21.78
CA SER A 394 3.38 -10.94 -22.33
C SER A 394 4.51 -11.20 -21.33
N GLY A 395 4.24 -11.10 -20.03
CA GLY A 395 5.22 -11.33 -18.94
C GLY A 395 4.57 -11.23 -17.57
N PRO A 396 5.34 -11.49 -16.50
CA PRO A 396 4.87 -11.34 -15.13
C PRO A 396 4.39 -9.92 -14.86
N GLY A 397 3.17 -9.80 -14.32
CA GLY A 397 2.52 -8.52 -14.06
C GLY A 397 2.38 -8.22 -12.57
N PHE A 398 2.15 -6.95 -12.25
CA PHE A 398 1.92 -6.50 -10.89
C PHE A 398 0.50 -5.95 -10.71
N PHE A 399 -0.03 -5.23 -11.70
CA PHE A 399 -1.33 -4.57 -11.61
C PHE A 399 -2.31 -5.06 -12.66
N LEU A 400 -3.54 -5.28 -12.24
CA LEU A 400 -4.72 -5.42 -13.09
C LEU A 400 -5.67 -4.27 -12.84
N ARG A 401 -6.35 -3.83 -13.87
CA ARG A 401 -7.47 -2.88 -13.78
C ARG A 401 -8.52 -3.16 -14.81
N SER A 402 -9.74 -2.87 -14.42
CA SER A 402 -10.90 -2.78 -15.28
C SER A 402 -11.84 -1.70 -14.72
N HIS A 403 -12.99 -1.57 -15.33
CA HIS A 403 -14.08 -0.69 -14.88
C HIS A 403 -15.42 -1.40 -15.15
N GLU A 404 -16.47 -1.08 -14.37
CA GLU A 404 -17.80 -1.64 -14.59
C GLU A 404 -18.35 -1.33 -15.99
N GLY A 405 -18.04 -0.15 -16.53
CA GLY A 405 -18.38 0.27 -17.89
C GLY A 405 -17.44 -0.24 -18.99
N SER A 406 -16.40 -1.04 -18.66
CA SER A 406 -15.44 -1.53 -19.65
C SER A 406 -15.56 -3.04 -19.85
N ARG A 407 -15.58 -3.47 -21.11
CA ARG A 407 -15.47 -4.88 -21.51
C ARG A 407 -14.08 -5.47 -21.21
N PHE A 408 -13.07 -4.65 -21.05
CA PHE A 408 -11.68 -5.07 -21.05
C PHE A 408 -11.02 -4.97 -19.68
N ILE A 409 -10.09 -5.89 -19.43
CA ILE A 409 -9.12 -5.86 -18.33
C ILE A 409 -7.79 -5.44 -18.91
N TRP A 410 -7.10 -4.53 -18.23
CA TRP A 410 -5.79 -4.05 -18.59
C TRP A 410 -4.76 -4.59 -17.59
N ALA A 411 -3.73 -5.26 -18.10
CA ALA A 411 -2.71 -5.93 -17.29
C ALA A 411 -1.32 -5.52 -17.73
N ASP A 412 -0.46 -5.11 -16.80
CA ASP A 412 0.95 -4.86 -17.09
C ASP A 412 1.80 -6.15 -17.09
N ALA A 413 3.02 -6.03 -17.62
CA ALA A 413 4.05 -7.07 -17.60
C ALA A 413 5.34 -6.56 -16.94
N MET A 414 5.23 -5.60 -16.02
CA MET A 414 6.34 -4.80 -15.49
C MET A 414 7.42 -5.58 -14.76
N MET A 415 7.13 -6.82 -14.34
CA MET A 415 8.06 -7.68 -13.60
C MET A 415 8.98 -8.52 -14.50
N GLY A 416 8.79 -8.46 -15.83
CA GLY A 416 9.50 -9.26 -16.81
C GLY A 416 10.35 -8.44 -17.79
N SER A 417 10.89 -9.14 -18.80
CA SER A 417 11.67 -8.53 -19.89
C SER A 417 10.80 -7.69 -20.85
N THR A 418 9.51 -7.99 -20.92
CA THR A 418 8.50 -7.29 -21.73
C THR A 418 7.80 -6.18 -20.94
N LYS A 419 8.52 -5.54 -20.04
CA LYS A 419 8.02 -4.53 -19.08
C LYS A 419 7.35 -3.31 -19.73
N ASP A 420 7.52 -3.13 -21.02
CA ASP A 420 6.94 -2.05 -21.83
C ASP A 420 5.57 -2.39 -22.45
N THR A 421 5.01 -3.54 -22.10
CA THR A 421 3.74 -4.02 -22.68
C THR A 421 2.58 -3.98 -21.68
N ILE A 422 1.40 -3.69 -22.22
CA ILE A 422 0.11 -3.83 -21.54
C ILE A 422 -0.75 -4.82 -22.32
N SER A 423 -1.19 -5.89 -21.69
CA SER A 423 -2.13 -6.85 -22.26
C SER A 423 -3.58 -6.40 -22.03
N ILE A 424 -4.37 -6.35 -23.08
CA ILE A 424 -5.81 -6.06 -23.04
C ILE A 424 -6.56 -7.38 -23.14
N ILE A 425 -7.31 -7.72 -22.13
CA ILE A 425 -8.01 -9.01 -22.00
C ILE A 425 -9.51 -8.75 -22.06
N ASP A 426 -10.19 -9.47 -22.91
CA ASP A 426 -11.63 -9.42 -23.03
C ASP A 426 -12.30 -10.24 -21.91
N LYS A 427 -13.21 -9.64 -21.13
CA LYS A 427 -13.92 -10.29 -20.01
C LYS A 427 -14.85 -11.43 -20.45
N GLU A 428 -15.37 -11.35 -21.69
CA GLU A 428 -16.31 -12.34 -22.20
C GLU A 428 -15.60 -13.61 -22.65
N THR A 429 -14.47 -13.48 -23.35
CA THR A 429 -13.73 -14.63 -23.89
C THR A 429 -12.60 -15.10 -22.97
N LEU A 430 -12.20 -14.29 -21.99
CA LEU A 430 -11.04 -14.50 -21.12
C LEU A 430 -9.77 -14.76 -21.96
N ALA A 431 -9.55 -13.96 -22.98
CA ALA A 431 -8.40 -14.05 -23.86
C ALA A 431 -7.79 -12.66 -24.08
N VAL A 432 -6.47 -12.61 -24.32
CA VAL A 432 -5.79 -11.38 -24.76
C VAL A 432 -6.30 -11.01 -26.14
N SER A 433 -6.96 -9.86 -26.25
CA SER A 433 -7.47 -9.32 -27.51
C SER A 433 -6.48 -8.38 -28.18
N HIS A 434 -5.74 -7.58 -27.40
CA HIS A 434 -4.76 -6.61 -27.88
C HIS A 434 -3.55 -6.55 -26.96
N THR A 435 -2.45 -6.06 -27.48
CA THR A 435 -1.24 -5.73 -26.74
C THR A 435 -0.79 -4.34 -27.13
N LEU A 436 -0.57 -3.47 -26.12
CA LEU A 436 -0.07 -2.11 -26.33
C LEU A 436 1.38 -2.04 -25.87
N THR A 437 2.16 -1.20 -26.55
CA THR A 437 3.53 -0.84 -26.16
C THR A 437 3.63 0.67 -26.05
N PRO A 438 3.16 1.27 -24.93
CA PRO A 438 3.03 2.73 -24.79
C PRO A 438 4.34 3.51 -24.98
N ALA A 439 5.47 2.90 -24.59
CA ALA A 439 6.80 3.48 -24.78
C ALA A 439 7.83 2.35 -24.88
N PRO A 440 8.29 1.98 -26.07
CA PRO A 440 9.22 0.86 -26.28
C PRO A 440 10.46 0.95 -25.37
N GLY A 441 10.75 -0.15 -24.67
CA GLY A 441 11.89 -0.28 -23.75
C GLY A 441 11.70 0.38 -22.38
N LYS A 442 10.64 1.18 -22.15
CA LYS A 442 10.33 1.82 -20.88
C LYS A 442 9.25 1.03 -20.12
N THR A 443 9.32 1.03 -18.79
CA THR A 443 8.35 0.31 -17.97
C THR A 443 6.95 0.91 -18.08
N ALA A 444 5.98 0.15 -18.61
CA ALA A 444 4.57 0.51 -18.64
C ALA A 444 3.82 -0.24 -17.53
N ALA A 445 3.14 0.48 -16.65
CA ALA A 445 2.51 -0.13 -15.48
C ALA A 445 1.33 0.67 -14.92
N HIS A 446 0.63 0.05 -13.99
CA HIS A 446 -0.41 0.63 -13.16
C HIS A 446 -1.46 1.38 -14.00
N VAL A 447 -2.44 0.68 -14.50
CA VAL A 447 -3.58 1.27 -15.23
C VAL A 447 -4.62 1.80 -14.23
N GLU A 448 -5.27 2.91 -14.55
CA GLU A 448 -6.44 3.39 -13.83
C GLU A 448 -7.43 4.00 -14.83
N PHE A 449 -8.72 3.86 -14.55
CA PHE A 449 -9.78 4.41 -15.40
C PHE A 449 -10.29 5.74 -14.84
N ASP A 450 -10.84 6.58 -15.71
CA ASP A 450 -11.66 7.69 -15.28
C ASP A 450 -12.98 7.17 -14.64
N ARG A 451 -13.73 8.04 -13.98
CA ARG A 451 -14.97 7.64 -13.28
C ARG A 451 -16.04 7.03 -14.20
N TYR A 452 -15.92 7.25 -15.51
CA TYR A 452 -16.90 6.79 -16.50
C TYR A 452 -16.46 5.52 -17.25
N GLY A 453 -15.22 5.07 -17.04
CA GLY A 453 -14.64 3.94 -17.77
C GLY A 453 -14.32 4.24 -19.23
N LYS A 454 -14.36 5.52 -19.63
CA LYS A 454 -14.11 5.97 -21.00
C LYS A 454 -12.63 6.05 -21.33
N TYR A 455 -11.83 6.45 -20.38
CA TYR A 455 -10.39 6.61 -20.56
C TYR A 455 -9.62 5.72 -19.59
N ALA A 456 -8.53 5.14 -20.10
CA ALA A 456 -7.57 4.36 -19.32
C ALA A 456 -6.21 5.07 -19.32
N LEU A 457 -5.65 5.33 -18.15
CA LEU A 457 -4.38 6.00 -17.95
C LEU A 457 -3.30 4.98 -17.62
N VAL A 458 -2.21 4.95 -18.38
CA VAL A 458 -1.05 4.07 -18.20
C VAL A 458 0.16 4.89 -17.77
N SER A 459 0.87 4.45 -16.75
CA SER A 459 2.14 5.05 -16.31
C SER A 459 3.32 4.55 -17.14
N ILE A 460 4.15 5.44 -17.62
CA ILE A 460 5.52 5.13 -18.03
C ILE A 460 6.41 5.39 -16.82
N TRP A 461 6.79 4.34 -16.15
CA TRP A 461 7.42 4.38 -14.81
C TRP A 461 8.94 4.58 -14.90
N GLU A 462 9.34 5.68 -15.51
CA GLU A 462 10.74 6.10 -15.66
C GLU A 462 10.90 7.57 -15.22
N ASN A 463 12.12 8.03 -14.94
CA ASN A 463 12.36 9.42 -14.53
C ASN A 463 11.94 10.42 -15.64
N ASP A 464 12.21 10.07 -16.89
CA ASP A 464 11.71 10.73 -18.09
C ASP A 464 10.40 10.07 -18.57
N GLY A 465 9.53 9.82 -17.65
CA GLY A 465 8.27 9.10 -17.84
C GLY A 465 7.12 9.98 -18.30
N ALA A 466 5.95 9.39 -18.31
CA ALA A 466 4.71 10.06 -18.67
C ALA A 466 3.49 9.33 -18.12
N LEU A 467 2.36 10.03 -18.07
CA LEU A 467 1.03 9.45 -18.04
C LEU A 467 0.50 9.43 -19.48
N VAL A 468 0.13 8.26 -19.97
CA VAL A 468 -0.46 8.08 -21.31
C VAL A 468 -1.94 7.78 -21.14
N VAL A 469 -2.78 8.60 -21.74
CA VAL A 469 -4.23 8.47 -21.72
C VAL A 469 -4.68 7.79 -23.00
N TYR A 470 -5.44 6.73 -22.87
CA TYR A 470 -6.05 5.98 -23.97
C TYR A 470 -7.56 6.09 -23.92
N ASP A 471 -8.21 6.14 -25.06
CA ASP A 471 -9.61 5.75 -25.17
C ASP A 471 -9.71 4.25 -24.82
N ALA A 472 -10.56 3.90 -23.88
CA ALA A 472 -10.57 2.55 -23.28
C ALA A 472 -11.25 1.50 -24.18
N GLU A 473 -11.95 1.93 -25.22
CA GLU A 473 -12.64 1.06 -26.19
C GLU A 473 -11.82 0.86 -27.47
N THR A 474 -11.26 1.94 -27.99
CA THR A 474 -10.51 1.93 -29.25
C THR A 474 -9.01 1.72 -29.07
N PHE A 475 -8.52 1.84 -27.83
CA PHE A 475 -7.10 1.75 -27.46
C PHE A 475 -6.21 2.80 -28.13
N THR A 476 -6.81 3.89 -28.60
CA THR A 476 -6.10 5.00 -29.25
C THR A 476 -5.57 5.95 -28.17
N GLU A 477 -4.29 6.33 -28.29
CA GLU A 477 -3.68 7.34 -27.43
C GLU A 477 -4.33 8.71 -27.70
N VAL A 478 -4.92 9.33 -26.69
CA VAL A 478 -5.56 10.65 -26.77
C VAL A 478 -4.70 11.76 -26.18
N LYS A 479 -3.86 11.44 -25.18
CA LYS A 479 -3.00 12.43 -24.55
C LYS A 479 -1.79 11.79 -23.89
N ARG A 480 -0.69 12.52 -23.84
CA ARG A 480 0.52 12.15 -23.12
C ARG A 480 0.99 13.31 -22.27
N ILE A 481 1.19 13.05 -20.99
CA ILE A 481 1.54 14.06 -20.00
C ILE A 481 2.91 13.68 -19.42
N PRO A 482 3.99 14.44 -19.72
CA PRO A 482 5.30 14.17 -19.15
C PRO A 482 5.27 14.26 -17.61
N MET A 483 5.81 13.26 -16.93
CA MET A 483 5.89 13.19 -15.47
C MET A 483 7.13 12.42 -15.03
N SER A 484 7.65 12.74 -13.84
CA SER A 484 8.80 12.05 -13.27
C SER A 484 8.38 10.78 -12.53
N LYS A 485 8.54 9.64 -13.19
CA LYS A 485 8.25 8.31 -12.66
C LYS A 485 6.88 8.23 -11.97
N PRO A 486 5.77 8.45 -12.67
CA PRO A 486 4.41 8.36 -12.12
C PRO A 486 4.14 6.91 -11.73
N SER A 487 4.35 6.57 -10.45
CA SER A 487 4.31 5.18 -9.98
C SER A 487 2.91 4.67 -9.66
N GLY A 488 1.96 5.55 -9.42
CA GLY A 488 0.57 5.20 -9.17
C GLY A 488 -0.34 6.37 -9.46
N LYS A 489 -1.53 6.08 -9.95
CA LYS A 489 -2.59 7.04 -10.13
C LYS A 489 -3.91 6.43 -9.70
N TYR A 490 -4.77 7.25 -9.14
CA TYR A 490 -5.97 6.81 -8.45
C TYR A 490 -7.08 7.77 -8.75
N ASN A 491 -8.16 7.28 -9.35
CA ASN A 491 -9.38 8.07 -9.56
C ASN A 491 -10.18 8.10 -8.26
N VAL A 492 -10.63 9.29 -7.85
CA VAL A 492 -11.35 9.49 -6.58
C VAL A 492 -12.62 8.63 -6.54
N TYR A 493 -13.47 8.71 -7.58
CA TYR A 493 -14.71 7.95 -7.63
C TYR A 493 -14.50 6.44 -7.50
N ASN A 494 -13.59 5.89 -8.29
CA ASN A 494 -13.33 4.45 -8.29
C ASN A 494 -12.88 3.95 -6.91
N LYS A 495 -12.12 4.77 -6.18
CA LYS A 495 -11.59 4.41 -4.86
C LYS A 495 -12.59 4.57 -3.72
N ILE A 496 -13.53 5.49 -3.80
CA ILE A 496 -14.56 5.65 -2.75
C ILE A 496 -15.78 4.74 -2.97
N LYS A 497 -16.08 4.40 -4.21
CA LYS A 497 -17.22 3.54 -4.56
C LYS A 497 -16.87 2.07 -4.62
N PHE A 498 -15.58 1.72 -4.59
CA PHE A 498 -15.12 0.35 -4.80
C PHE A 498 -15.73 -0.25 -6.06
N SER A 499 -15.72 0.54 -7.14
CA SER A 499 -16.32 0.16 -8.41
C SER A 499 -15.71 -1.15 -8.91
N GLU A 500 -16.51 -1.93 -9.62
CA GLU A 500 -16.09 -3.18 -10.22
C GLU A 500 -14.82 -3.02 -11.07
N GLY A 501 -13.92 -3.97 -10.99
CA GLY A 501 -12.64 -3.88 -11.67
C GLY A 501 -11.58 -3.04 -10.95
N THR A 502 -11.92 -2.46 -9.78
CA THR A 502 -10.98 -1.73 -8.93
C THR A 502 -10.44 -2.65 -7.84
N SER A 503 -9.12 -2.68 -7.67
CA SER A 503 -8.46 -3.27 -6.49
C SER A 503 -8.37 -2.22 -5.37
N HIS A 504 -7.96 -2.62 -4.18
CA HIS A 504 -7.81 -1.72 -3.03
C HIS A 504 -6.70 -0.69 -3.17
#